data_59259b037ba88775ea1a19d5a64102fd
#
_entry.id   59259b037ba88775ea1a19d5a64102fd
#
_cell.length_a   1.000
_cell.length_b   1.000
_cell.length_c   1.000
_cell.angle_alpha   90.00
_cell.angle_beta   90.00
_cell.angle_gamma   90.00
#
_symmetry.space_group_name_H-M   'P 1'
#
loop_
_entity.id
_entity.type
_entity.pdbx_description
1 polymer ?
#
loop_
_entity_poly.entity_id
_entity_poly.type
_entity_poly.pdbx_seq_one_letter_code
_entity_poly.pdbx_strand_id
1 'polypeptide(L)'
;MTNETSGTAGAPLQGVVVLDLTQIYNGPYATFLMAMAGADVVKIEPPDGEHLRRRPNSGGTTEPFAVLNANKRSLVLDLKTDVGRQVLLELVRKADVLVENYAPGVMARLNLGADTLHQTNPRLVIASGNGYGAEGAYRDFTAEPDAIPPSSTGLDRRSIPAHAAVWRMWGSATRRIRILSEL
;
A
#
# COMPACT_ATOMS: atom_id res chain seq x y z
N MET A 1 29.90 41.63 0.83
CA MET A 1 28.54 41.08 0.90
C MET A 1 28.55 39.74 0.18
N THR A 2 28.76 38.66 0.90
CA THR A 2 28.76 37.29 0.39
C THR A 2 27.31 36.83 0.28
N ASN A 3 26.86 36.62 -0.94
CA ASN A 3 25.54 36.12 -1.25
C ASN A 3 25.51 34.65 -0.86
N GLU A 4 25.04 34.32 0.34
CA GLU A 4 24.74 32.96 0.72
C GLU A 4 23.52 32.51 -0.11
N THR A 5 23.77 31.71 -1.14
CA THR A 5 22.74 30.95 -1.82
C THR A 5 22.12 30.02 -0.79
N SER A 6 20.93 30.37 -0.30
CA SER A 6 20.08 29.48 0.48
C SER A 6 19.82 28.27 -0.40
N GLY A 7 20.58 27.20 -0.17
CA GLY A 7 20.32 25.90 -0.78
C GLY A 7 18.88 25.52 -0.42
N THR A 8 18.01 25.42 -1.42
CA THR A 8 16.69 24.85 -1.26
C THR A 8 16.90 23.43 -0.73
N ALA A 9 16.60 23.22 0.55
CA ALA A 9 16.61 21.88 1.11
C ALA A 9 15.69 21.02 0.23
N GLY A 10 16.24 19.97 -0.37
CA GLY A 10 15.47 19.06 -1.21
C GLY A 10 14.32 18.44 -0.41
N ALA A 11 13.29 17.97 -1.10
CA ALA A 11 12.18 17.28 -0.44
C ALA A 11 12.71 16.06 0.36
N PRO A 12 12.15 15.75 1.55
CA PRO A 12 12.69 14.73 2.47
C PRO A 12 12.90 13.34 1.83
N LEU A 13 12.06 12.96 0.86
CA LEU A 13 12.15 11.68 0.14
C LEU A 13 12.58 11.84 -1.32
N GLN A 14 13.24 12.93 -1.65
CA GLN A 14 13.77 13.13 -3.00
C GLN A 14 14.75 12.02 -3.38
N GLY A 15 14.54 11.39 -4.54
CA GLY A 15 15.36 10.29 -5.05
C GLY A 15 14.92 8.90 -4.55
N VAL A 16 13.95 8.81 -3.64
CA VAL A 16 13.37 7.53 -3.22
C VAL A 16 12.34 7.07 -4.25
N VAL A 17 12.47 5.84 -4.73
CA VAL A 17 11.54 5.19 -5.68
C VAL A 17 10.65 4.21 -4.94
N VAL A 18 9.34 4.41 -5.04
CA VAL A 18 8.32 3.60 -4.35
C VAL A 18 7.42 2.88 -5.35
N LEU A 19 7.28 1.57 -5.20
CA LEU A 19 6.27 0.78 -5.91
C LEU A 19 5.04 0.62 -5.02
N ASP A 20 3.91 1.14 -5.45
CA ASP A 20 2.66 1.16 -4.71
C ASP A 20 1.67 0.14 -5.30
N LEU A 21 1.56 -1.03 -4.67
CA LEU A 21 0.60 -2.08 -5.02
C LEU A 21 -0.67 -2.01 -4.15
N THR A 22 -0.81 -0.95 -3.38
CA THR A 22 -1.89 -0.85 -2.38
C THR A 22 -3.24 -0.52 -3.01
N GLN A 23 -4.32 -0.75 -2.27
CA GLN A 23 -5.68 -0.53 -2.71
C GLN A 23 -6.50 0.17 -1.62
N ILE A 24 -7.61 0.75 -2.01
CA ILE A 24 -8.62 1.39 -1.17
C ILE A 24 -8.06 2.64 -0.46
N TYR A 25 -7.86 2.65 0.86
CA TYR A 25 -7.54 3.89 1.60
C TYR A 25 -6.17 3.88 2.27
N ASN A 26 -5.90 2.89 3.13
CA ASN A 26 -4.76 2.91 4.05
C ASN A 26 -3.40 3.00 3.34
N GLY A 27 -3.13 2.05 2.46
CA GLY A 27 -1.89 2.02 1.70
C GLY A 27 -1.75 3.19 0.72
N PRO A 28 -2.79 3.49 -0.12
CA PRO A 28 -2.72 4.66 -1.00
C PRO A 28 -2.51 5.98 -0.28
N TYR A 29 -3.04 6.15 0.95
CA TYR A 29 -2.77 7.34 1.76
C TYR A 29 -1.31 7.41 2.22
N ALA A 30 -0.74 6.29 2.68
CA ALA A 30 0.66 6.25 3.07
C ALA A 30 1.60 6.61 1.90
N THR A 31 1.37 6.03 0.73
CA THR A 31 2.18 6.31 -0.46
C THR A 31 1.91 7.69 -1.06
N PHE A 32 0.70 8.25 -0.87
CA PHE A 32 0.41 9.65 -1.16
C PHE A 32 1.28 10.60 -0.32
N LEU A 33 1.39 10.35 0.99
CA LEU A 33 2.26 11.15 1.85
C LEU A 33 3.73 11.06 1.42
N MET A 34 4.19 9.87 0.98
CA MET A 34 5.53 9.72 0.43
C MET A 34 5.72 10.52 -0.86
N ALA A 35 4.73 10.51 -1.76
CA ALA A 35 4.76 11.31 -2.99
C ALA A 35 4.78 12.82 -2.69
N MET A 36 4.01 13.27 -1.71
CA MET A 36 4.02 14.67 -1.24
C MET A 36 5.34 15.07 -0.58
N ALA A 37 6.06 14.10 0.00
CA ALA A 37 7.40 14.29 0.55
C ALA A 37 8.52 14.19 -0.50
N GLY A 38 8.19 14.04 -1.78
CA GLY A 38 9.13 14.08 -2.91
C GLY A 38 9.60 12.73 -3.43
N ALA A 39 9.03 11.61 -2.95
CA ALA A 39 9.31 10.30 -3.51
C ALA A 39 8.70 10.15 -4.92
N ASP A 40 9.39 9.40 -5.79
CA ASP A 40 8.86 8.96 -7.08
C ASP A 40 8.01 7.71 -6.88
N VAL A 41 6.70 7.89 -6.80
CA VAL A 41 5.75 6.81 -6.51
C VAL A 41 5.13 6.31 -7.80
N VAL A 42 5.28 5.00 -8.07
CA VAL A 42 4.64 4.30 -9.19
C VAL A 42 3.52 3.42 -8.66
N LYS A 43 2.29 3.82 -8.91
CA LYS A 43 1.08 3.04 -8.61
C LYS A 43 0.92 1.91 -9.60
N ILE A 44 0.96 0.67 -9.12
CA ILE A 44 0.74 -0.54 -9.93
C ILE A 44 -0.74 -0.94 -9.81
N GLU A 45 -1.43 -0.97 -10.94
CA GLU A 45 -2.86 -1.29 -10.99
C GLU A 45 -3.10 -2.54 -11.83
N PRO A 46 -4.10 -3.38 -11.49
CA PRO A 46 -4.55 -4.45 -12.38
C PRO A 46 -5.20 -3.86 -13.65
N PRO A 47 -5.37 -4.66 -14.73
CA PRO A 47 -5.97 -4.20 -15.99
C PRO A 47 -7.33 -3.51 -15.83
N ASP A 48 -8.13 -3.96 -14.87
CA ASP A 48 -9.43 -3.37 -14.58
C ASP A 48 -9.34 -2.10 -13.71
N GLY A 49 -8.15 -1.70 -13.29
CA GLY A 49 -7.94 -0.61 -12.34
C GLY A 49 -8.16 -1.01 -10.88
N GLU A 50 -7.79 -0.14 -9.98
CA GLU A 50 -7.94 -0.29 -8.53
C GLU A 50 -9.42 -0.12 -8.11
N HIS A 51 -9.81 -0.69 -6.97
CA HIS A 51 -11.20 -0.73 -6.50
C HIS A 51 -11.88 0.65 -6.41
N LEU A 52 -11.19 1.67 -5.92
CA LEU A 52 -11.76 3.03 -5.85
C LEU A 52 -11.93 3.66 -7.23
N ARG A 53 -11.08 3.33 -8.20
CA ARG A 53 -11.22 3.81 -9.57
C ARG A 53 -12.51 3.30 -10.22
N ARG A 54 -12.93 2.08 -9.88
CA ARG A 54 -14.05 1.36 -10.51
C ARG A 54 -15.41 1.57 -9.85
N ARG A 55 -15.53 2.35 -8.79
CA ARG A 55 -16.82 2.55 -8.11
C ARG A 55 -17.85 3.14 -9.07
N PRO A 56 -19.10 2.59 -9.11
CA PRO A 56 -20.17 3.11 -9.94
C PRO A 56 -20.49 4.58 -9.63
N ASN A 57 -20.96 5.32 -10.62
CA ASN A 57 -21.44 6.70 -10.53
C ASN A 57 -20.36 7.81 -10.52
N SER A 58 -19.12 7.53 -10.91
CA SER A 58 -18.04 8.52 -10.87
C SER A 58 -17.56 9.03 -12.25
N GLY A 59 -18.16 8.58 -13.34
CA GLY A 59 -17.72 9.03 -14.67
C GLY A 59 -16.26 8.67 -15.03
N GLY A 60 -15.66 7.69 -14.34
CA GLY A 60 -14.31 7.17 -14.61
C GLY A 60 -13.38 7.20 -13.41
N THR A 61 -13.15 8.34 -12.77
CA THR A 61 -12.27 8.42 -11.59
C THR A 61 -13.06 8.98 -10.42
N THR A 62 -13.07 8.25 -9.30
CA THR A 62 -13.72 8.74 -8.08
C THR A 62 -12.86 9.81 -7.40
N GLU A 63 -13.51 10.74 -6.70
CA GLU A 63 -12.82 11.77 -5.92
C GLU A 63 -11.83 11.16 -4.89
N PRO A 64 -12.19 10.13 -4.10
CA PRO A 64 -11.23 9.49 -3.19
C PRO A 64 -10.01 8.91 -3.92
N PHE A 65 -10.20 8.29 -5.10
CA PHE A 65 -9.08 7.79 -5.88
C PHE A 65 -8.16 8.93 -6.33
N ALA A 66 -8.71 10.02 -6.85
CA ALA A 66 -7.94 11.15 -7.34
C ALA A 66 -7.10 11.79 -6.22
N VAL A 67 -7.69 11.99 -5.04
CA VAL A 67 -6.98 12.56 -3.88
C VAL A 67 -5.86 11.64 -3.40
N LEU A 68 -6.16 10.35 -3.18
CA LEU A 68 -5.19 9.41 -2.61
C LEU A 68 -4.05 9.03 -3.55
N ASN A 69 -4.23 9.26 -4.86
CA ASN A 69 -3.21 8.93 -5.85
C ASN A 69 -2.66 10.17 -6.58
N ALA A 70 -2.94 11.36 -6.06
CA ALA A 70 -2.29 12.57 -6.56
C ALA A 70 -0.76 12.46 -6.44
N ASN A 71 -0.06 13.05 -7.41
CA ASN A 71 1.41 13.03 -7.50
C ASN A 71 2.06 11.64 -7.73
N LYS A 72 1.28 10.61 -8.03
CA LYS A 72 1.80 9.29 -8.38
C LYS A 72 1.78 9.09 -9.89
N ARG A 73 2.75 8.35 -10.41
CA ARG A 73 2.70 7.77 -11.75
C ARG A 73 1.86 6.49 -11.70
N SER A 74 1.16 6.16 -12.77
CA SER A 74 0.35 4.92 -12.87
C SER A 74 0.94 3.98 -13.91
N LEU A 75 0.94 2.69 -13.58
CA LEU A 75 1.32 1.61 -14.47
C LEU A 75 0.34 0.45 -14.31
N VAL A 76 -0.20 -0.03 -15.43
CA VAL A 76 -1.10 -1.18 -15.43
C VAL A 76 -0.28 -2.45 -15.64
N LEU A 77 -0.35 -3.41 -14.69
CA LEU A 77 0.27 -4.72 -14.77
C LEU A 77 -0.70 -5.80 -14.29
N ASP A 78 -0.86 -6.85 -15.10
CA ASP A 78 -1.54 -8.06 -14.64
C ASP A 78 -0.53 -8.99 -13.93
N LEU A 79 -0.45 -8.90 -12.62
CA LEU A 79 0.43 -9.72 -11.78
C LEU A 79 0.06 -11.21 -11.75
N LYS A 80 -1.08 -11.59 -12.33
CA LYS A 80 -1.45 -13.00 -12.51
C LYS A 80 -0.70 -13.63 -13.69
N THR A 81 -0.18 -12.84 -14.61
CA THR A 81 0.61 -13.30 -15.76
C THR A 81 2.10 -13.34 -15.44
N ASP A 82 2.84 -14.23 -16.11
CA ASP A 82 4.31 -14.29 -15.97
C ASP A 82 4.96 -13.00 -16.44
N VAL A 83 4.49 -12.44 -17.54
CA VAL A 83 5.00 -11.18 -18.08
C VAL A 83 4.82 -10.02 -17.09
N GLY A 84 3.62 -9.88 -16.50
CA GLY A 84 3.38 -8.84 -15.50
C GLY A 84 4.25 -8.97 -14.27
N ARG A 85 4.48 -10.20 -13.79
CA ARG A 85 5.42 -10.46 -12.68
C ARG A 85 6.87 -10.13 -13.04
N GLN A 86 7.31 -10.53 -14.22
CA GLN A 86 8.67 -10.20 -14.69
C GLN A 86 8.89 -8.69 -14.78
N VAL A 87 7.95 -7.94 -15.34
CA VAL A 87 8.01 -6.47 -15.39
C VAL A 87 8.08 -5.88 -14.00
N LEU A 88 7.27 -6.38 -13.04
CA LEU A 88 7.35 -5.91 -11.66
C LEU A 88 8.74 -6.18 -11.06
N LEU A 89 9.32 -7.36 -11.26
CA LEU A 89 10.66 -7.68 -10.73
C LEU A 89 11.75 -6.79 -11.36
N GLU A 90 11.63 -6.41 -12.62
CA GLU A 90 12.54 -5.41 -13.22
C GLU A 90 12.42 -4.02 -12.55
N LEU A 91 11.21 -3.62 -12.17
CA LEU A 91 11.01 -2.37 -11.41
C LEU A 91 11.58 -2.50 -9.99
N VAL A 92 11.39 -3.64 -9.34
CA VAL A 92 11.91 -3.94 -8.00
C VAL A 92 13.43 -3.77 -7.92
N ARG A 93 14.18 -4.13 -8.96
CA ARG A 93 15.64 -3.93 -9.01
C ARG A 93 16.07 -2.48 -8.83
N LYS A 94 15.20 -1.54 -9.16
CA LYS A 94 15.47 -0.08 -9.14
C LYS A 94 14.70 0.66 -8.05
N ALA A 95 13.85 -0.05 -7.31
CA ALA A 95 13.02 0.54 -6.27
C ALA A 95 13.72 0.48 -4.90
N ASP A 96 13.40 1.44 -4.05
CA ASP A 96 13.83 1.47 -2.66
C ASP A 96 12.75 0.87 -1.73
N VAL A 97 11.49 1.09 -2.07
CA VAL A 97 10.34 0.66 -1.24
C VAL A 97 9.28 0.00 -2.11
N LEU A 98 8.70 -1.08 -1.62
CA LEU A 98 7.48 -1.67 -2.14
C LEU A 98 6.42 -1.68 -1.05
N VAL A 99 5.25 -1.13 -1.33
CA VAL A 99 4.12 -1.08 -0.40
C VAL A 99 2.96 -1.89 -0.95
N GLU A 100 2.42 -2.81 -0.15
CA GLU A 100 1.26 -3.61 -0.51
C GLU A 100 0.28 -3.73 0.66
N ASN A 101 -0.99 -3.96 0.40
CA ASN A 101 -2.00 -4.21 1.42
C ASN A 101 -2.98 -5.33 1.01
N TYR A 102 -2.46 -6.33 0.34
CA TYR A 102 -3.22 -7.53 0.00
C TYR A 102 -3.50 -8.39 1.24
N ALA A 103 -4.47 -9.29 1.10
CA ALA A 103 -4.70 -10.31 2.13
C ALA A 103 -3.44 -11.20 2.32
N PRO A 104 -3.19 -11.69 3.54
CA PRO A 104 -2.05 -12.55 3.82
C PRO A 104 -1.91 -13.70 2.82
N GLY A 105 -0.69 -13.93 2.34
CA GLY A 105 -0.37 -14.97 1.38
C GLY A 105 -0.67 -14.66 -0.09
N VAL A 106 -1.29 -13.53 -0.43
CA VAL A 106 -1.55 -13.16 -1.84
C VAL A 106 -0.25 -12.97 -2.60
N MET A 107 0.71 -12.20 -2.05
CA MET A 107 2.00 -11.99 -2.68
C MET A 107 2.77 -13.31 -2.90
N ALA A 108 2.73 -14.22 -1.94
CA ALA A 108 3.34 -15.54 -2.08
C ALA A 108 2.68 -16.37 -3.20
N ARG A 109 1.34 -16.37 -3.30
CA ARG A 109 0.61 -17.05 -4.40
C ARG A 109 0.90 -16.48 -5.78
N LEU A 110 1.28 -15.21 -5.84
CA LEU A 110 1.73 -14.55 -7.06
C LEU A 110 3.22 -14.79 -7.36
N ASN A 111 3.92 -15.60 -6.56
CA ASN A 111 5.38 -15.77 -6.63
C ASN A 111 6.15 -14.44 -6.45
N LEU A 112 5.59 -13.52 -5.68
CA LEU A 112 6.14 -12.20 -5.35
C LEU A 112 6.31 -12.05 -3.83
N GLY A 113 6.53 -13.17 -3.12
CA GLY A 113 6.79 -13.16 -1.68
C GLY A 113 8.08 -12.42 -1.32
N ALA A 114 8.25 -12.09 -0.03
CA ALA A 114 9.39 -11.32 0.47
C ALA A 114 10.74 -11.92 0.03
N ASP A 115 10.88 -13.24 0.09
CA ASP A 115 12.11 -13.94 -0.32
C ASP A 115 12.44 -13.69 -1.80
N THR A 116 11.46 -13.79 -2.70
CA THR A 116 11.64 -13.54 -4.14
C THR A 116 12.01 -12.07 -4.39
N LEU A 117 11.35 -11.15 -3.69
CA LEU A 117 11.61 -9.72 -3.82
C LEU A 117 13.02 -9.37 -3.31
N HIS A 118 13.45 -9.92 -2.17
CA HIS A 118 14.80 -9.69 -1.62
C HIS A 118 15.89 -10.40 -2.41
N GLN A 119 15.62 -11.56 -3.03
CA GLN A 119 16.55 -12.17 -4.00
C GLN A 119 16.76 -11.25 -5.20
N THR A 120 15.72 -10.51 -5.63
CA THR A 120 15.80 -9.57 -6.75
C THR A 120 16.48 -8.26 -6.36
N ASN A 121 16.18 -7.74 -5.17
CA ASN A 121 16.77 -6.52 -4.60
C ASN A 121 16.94 -6.67 -3.08
N PRO A 122 18.12 -7.02 -2.59
CA PRO A 122 18.37 -7.19 -1.14
C PRO A 122 18.20 -5.92 -0.31
N ARG A 123 18.20 -4.76 -0.94
CA ARG A 123 18.03 -3.45 -0.28
C ARG A 123 16.58 -2.97 -0.23
N LEU A 124 15.65 -3.69 -0.84
CA LEU A 124 14.25 -3.29 -0.91
C LEU A 124 13.62 -3.29 0.48
N VAL A 125 12.99 -2.18 0.83
CA VAL A 125 12.11 -2.12 2.00
C VAL A 125 10.71 -2.57 1.59
N ILE A 126 10.19 -3.62 2.22
CA ILE A 126 8.84 -4.14 1.97
C ILE A 126 7.93 -3.71 3.12
N ALA A 127 6.91 -2.91 2.81
CA ALA A 127 5.87 -2.51 3.75
C ALA A 127 4.56 -3.24 3.42
N SER A 128 4.15 -4.14 4.30
CA SER A 128 2.92 -4.92 4.14
C SER A 128 1.88 -4.48 5.16
N GLY A 129 0.73 -3.99 4.69
CA GLY A 129 -0.37 -3.50 5.51
C GLY A 129 -1.58 -4.46 5.45
N ASN A 130 -2.06 -4.91 6.60
CA ASN A 130 -3.32 -5.67 6.67
C ASN A 130 -4.10 -5.34 7.94
N GLY A 131 -5.38 -5.70 7.98
CA GLY A 131 -6.27 -5.28 9.06
C GLY A 131 -5.97 -5.93 10.41
N TYR A 132 -5.51 -7.18 10.44
CA TYR A 132 -5.40 -7.98 11.66
C TYR A 132 -4.00 -8.53 11.91
N GLY A 133 -3.04 -8.24 11.05
CA GLY A 133 -1.69 -8.81 11.09
C GLY A 133 -1.56 -10.10 10.26
N ALA A 134 -0.32 -10.53 10.04
CA ALA A 134 -0.02 -11.73 9.25
C ALA A 134 -0.20 -13.03 10.04
N GLU A 135 -0.41 -12.95 11.35
CA GLU A 135 -0.49 -14.09 12.27
C GLU A 135 -1.72 -13.96 13.18
N GLY A 136 -2.18 -15.08 13.75
CA GLY A 136 -3.30 -15.12 14.69
C GLY A 136 -4.61 -15.53 14.06
N ALA A 137 -5.64 -15.75 14.90
CA ALA A 137 -6.93 -16.29 14.51
C ALA A 137 -7.72 -15.44 13.51
N TYR A 138 -7.42 -14.15 13.44
CA TYR A 138 -8.14 -13.20 12.58
C TYR A 138 -7.35 -12.80 11.32
N ARG A 139 -6.23 -13.43 11.03
CA ARG A 139 -5.34 -13.06 9.91
C ARG A 139 -6.03 -13.09 8.55
N ASP A 140 -6.97 -14.01 8.38
CA ASP A 140 -7.66 -14.25 7.10
C ASP A 140 -8.95 -13.40 6.94
N PHE A 141 -9.28 -12.58 7.96
CA PHE A 141 -10.41 -11.67 7.88
C PHE A 141 -10.03 -10.38 7.14
N THR A 142 -10.95 -9.92 6.30
CA THR A 142 -10.82 -8.61 5.67
C THR A 142 -11.14 -7.53 6.71
N ALA A 143 -10.39 -6.42 6.69
CA ALA A 143 -10.63 -5.29 7.60
C ALA A 143 -11.79 -4.38 7.14
N GLU A 144 -12.67 -4.87 6.28
CA GLU A 144 -13.84 -4.12 5.84
C GLU A 144 -14.93 -4.16 6.93
N PRO A 145 -15.64 -3.04 7.17
CA PRO A 145 -16.66 -2.95 8.22
C PRO A 145 -17.76 -4.01 8.12
N ASP A 146 -18.04 -4.50 6.91
CA ASP A 146 -19.08 -5.48 6.64
C ASP A 146 -18.63 -6.94 6.76
N ALA A 147 -17.32 -7.18 6.89
CA ALA A 147 -16.75 -8.52 6.91
C ALA A 147 -16.60 -9.13 8.31
N ILE A 148 -16.93 -8.39 9.37
CA ILE A 148 -16.90 -8.92 10.74
C ILE A 148 -18.26 -9.57 11.03
N PRO A 149 -18.35 -10.92 11.09
CA PRO A 149 -19.61 -11.55 11.44
C PRO A 149 -20.01 -11.15 12.86
N PRO A 150 -21.29 -10.81 13.08
CA PRO A 150 -21.77 -10.34 14.39
C PRO A 150 -21.52 -11.33 15.54
N SER A 151 -21.35 -12.60 15.21
CA SER A 151 -21.19 -13.69 16.18
C SER A 151 -19.78 -13.93 16.70
N SER A 152 -18.75 -13.33 16.06
CA SER A 152 -17.35 -13.67 16.37
C SER A 152 -16.71 -12.78 17.45
N THR A 153 -17.32 -11.66 17.81
CA THR A 153 -16.71 -10.68 18.72
C THR A 153 -17.48 -10.47 20.03
N GLY A 154 -18.71 -10.97 20.16
CA GLY A 154 -19.56 -10.60 21.31
C GLY A 154 -19.86 -9.09 21.40
N LEU A 155 -19.45 -8.32 20.41
CA LEU A 155 -19.65 -6.87 20.35
C LEU A 155 -20.82 -6.58 19.41
N ASP A 156 -21.89 -6.03 19.96
CA ASP A 156 -23.00 -5.50 19.18
C ASP A 156 -22.48 -4.39 18.26
N ARG A 157 -22.72 -4.51 16.95
CA ARG A 157 -22.39 -3.48 15.94
C ARG A 157 -22.89 -2.08 16.32
N ARG A 158 -23.93 -1.99 17.13
CA ARG A 158 -24.54 -0.74 17.59
C ARG A 158 -23.70 -0.04 18.66
N SER A 159 -22.76 -0.75 19.29
CA SER A 159 -21.93 -0.21 20.37
C SER A 159 -20.57 0.34 19.92
N ILE A 160 -20.19 0.19 18.66
CA ILE A 160 -18.94 0.74 18.13
C ILE A 160 -19.27 2.01 17.33
N PRO A 161 -18.97 3.20 17.85
CA PRO A 161 -19.10 4.43 17.06
C PRO A 161 -18.26 4.32 15.79
N ALA A 162 -18.80 4.76 14.64
CA ALA A 162 -18.14 4.67 13.34
C ALA A 162 -16.68 5.22 13.36
N HIS A 163 -16.42 6.25 14.17
CA HIS A 163 -15.08 6.79 14.38
C HIS A 163 -14.15 5.87 15.17
N ALA A 164 -14.67 5.01 16.04
CA ALA A 164 -13.84 4.04 16.79
C ALA A 164 -13.36 2.89 15.90
N ALA A 165 -14.15 2.49 14.89
CA ALA A 165 -13.73 1.51 13.89
C ALA A 165 -12.58 2.07 13.02
N VAL A 166 -12.65 3.33 12.60
CA VAL A 166 -11.58 4.03 11.89
C VAL A 166 -10.32 4.14 12.74
N TRP A 167 -10.44 4.46 14.03
CA TRP A 167 -9.30 4.55 14.95
C TRP A 167 -8.66 3.18 15.23
N ARG A 168 -9.44 2.08 15.27
CA ARG A 168 -8.88 0.72 15.42
C ARG A 168 -8.15 0.27 14.15
N MET A 169 -8.64 0.61 12.97
CA MET A 169 -7.89 0.40 11.72
C MET A 169 -6.56 1.16 11.73
N TRP A 170 -6.55 2.42 12.15
CA TRP A 170 -5.32 3.22 12.29
C TRP A 170 -4.38 2.68 13.38
N GLY A 171 -4.92 2.33 14.53
CA GLY A 171 -4.13 1.81 15.66
C GLY A 171 -3.52 0.42 15.38
N SER A 172 -4.16 -0.44 14.60
CA SER A 172 -3.59 -1.74 14.22
C SER A 172 -2.59 -1.63 13.06
N ALA A 173 -2.87 -0.78 12.08
CA ALA A 173 -1.96 -0.56 10.95
C ALA A 173 -0.66 0.13 11.37
N THR A 174 -0.72 1.10 12.29
CA THR A 174 0.48 1.80 12.80
C THR A 174 1.33 0.96 13.76
N ARG A 175 0.77 -0.07 14.39
CA ARG A 175 1.54 -0.92 15.32
C ARG A 175 2.31 -2.06 14.67
N ARG A 176 2.11 -2.34 13.38
CA ARG A 176 2.76 -3.47 12.68
C ARG A 176 3.13 -3.14 11.25
N ILE A 177 3.85 -2.06 11.04
CA ILE A 177 4.73 -1.97 9.89
C ILE A 177 5.92 -2.86 10.24
N ARG A 178 5.93 -4.07 9.76
CA ARG A 178 7.11 -4.93 9.86
C ARG A 178 8.07 -4.46 8.78
N ILE A 179 9.05 -3.68 9.16
CA ILE A 179 10.20 -3.41 8.31
C ILE A 179 11.04 -4.70 8.36
N LEU A 180 10.92 -5.53 7.34
CA LEU A 180 11.77 -6.72 7.18
C LEU A 180 13.12 -6.27 6.61
N SER A 181 13.88 -5.48 7.38
CA SER A 181 15.22 -5.02 7.00
C SER A 181 16.34 -5.68 7.80
N GLU A 182 16.03 -6.69 8.64
CA GLU A 182 17.06 -7.42 9.37
C GLU A 182 16.80 -8.93 9.27
N LEU A 183 17.40 -9.54 8.27
CA LEU A 183 17.91 -10.93 8.23
C LEU A 183 19.11 -11.01 7.31
#